data_4d4477b214e8399e4878d49f4a5b13b5
#
_entry.id   4d4477b214e8399e4878d49f4a5b13b5
#
_cell.length_a   1.000
_cell.length_b   1.000
_cell.length_c   1.000
_cell.angle_alpha   90.00
_cell.angle_beta   90.00
_cell.angle_gamma   90.00
#
_symmetry.space_group_name_H-M   'P 1'
#
loop_
_entity.id
_entity.type
_entity.pdbx_description
1 polymer ?
#
loop_
_entity_poly.entity_id
_entity_poly.type
_entity_poly.pdbx_seq_one_letter_code
_entity_poly.pdbx_strand_id
1 'polypeptide(L)'
;MSFAPFAAIWLLLAAAAGVALFAERRPKVAIAVTTVSIFLATALWYLFRPEAAVPSLIFAGRQWAVGEAAWRLTGVVLLLCATVVATTVIRAVVDTGSPYRTQATAIALGLSVALLPAVWAADDRTRLMGVALFAAAWALISIIVGSADSDSPRFTWRGGGLPLVALFLLWAAFTASGGRFILSVTAAVLLIIAGALADSRVSARFGAVGIALHGFPLVVGAAILSGPLGAATASTISLAAGTAAGMLFLLLGLAWVWDQPAALARGFALALGGVVLVAAVWAGQSALLAAARLAIFAPALITVAWSGIAQEPSPNLKPDPDSESRRGVSPQLIALLVTYLAVAGLPLMVGFGALAPVYESWSGAAGLVLLVVTVVLLSLWLAAIYQIGRTAARIETIDRAGRLHSLALLPPFIGLISLNLAGLGVGPITWVAIAVPAVAGVALGHFMPDMGGFGGLLREAAALPQPLSNATARIRGMSRLVAGALADALAILEGDNGLIWIIGLMLLIIWIT
;
A
#
# COMPACT_ATOMS: atom_id res chain seq x y z
N MET A 1 -12.95 -19.49 -21.12
CA MET A 1 -12.24 -18.26 -21.59
C MET A 1 -10.75 -18.56 -21.68
N SER A 2 -10.05 -18.02 -22.68
CA SER A 2 -8.60 -18.18 -22.80
C SER A 2 -7.85 -17.27 -21.82
N PHE A 3 -6.67 -17.66 -21.37
CA PHE A 3 -5.77 -16.83 -20.55
C PHE A 3 -5.05 -15.73 -21.36
N ALA A 4 -5.17 -15.78 -22.70
CA ALA A 4 -4.45 -14.88 -23.62
C ALA A 4 -4.58 -13.38 -23.31
N PRO A 5 -5.77 -12.83 -22.94
CA PRO A 5 -5.87 -11.40 -22.60
C PRO A 5 -5.01 -10.99 -21.39
N PHE A 6 -4.90 -11.85 -20.39
CA PHE A 6 -4.06 -11.58 -19.20
C PHE A 6 -2.57 -11.70 -19.51
N ALA A 7 -2.18 -12.67 -20.36
CA ALA A 7 -0.83 -12.73 -20.89
C ALA A 7 -0.49 -11.47 -21.72
N ALA A 8 -1.44 -10.96 -22.51
CA ALA A 8 -1.27 -9.71 -23.24
C ALA A 8 -1.09 -8.50 -22.31
N ILE A 9 -1.87 -8.40 -21.21
CA ILE A 9 -1.68 -7.38 -20.18
C ILE A 9 -0.25 -7.43 -19.64
N TRP A 10 0.22 -8.62 -19.26
CA TRP A 10 1.56 -8.81 -18.72
C TRP A 10 2.64 -8.38 -19.73
N LEU A 11 2.52 -8.77 -21.00
CA LEU A 11 3.45 -8.40 -22.06
C LEU A 11 3.44 -6.89 -22.34
N LEU A 12 2.26 -6.25 -22.33
CA LEU A 12 2.15 -4.80 -22.51
C LEU A 12 2.87 -4.04 -21.39
N LEU A 13 2.71 -4.46 -20.14
CA LEU A 13 3.41 -3.85 -19.01
C LEU A 13 4.92 -4.11 -19.06
N ALA A 14 5.35 -5.31 -19.46
CA ALA A 14 6.76 -5.65 -19.62
C ALA A 14 7.42 -4.83 -20.74
N ALA A 15 6.75 -4.71 -21.90
CA ALA A 15 7.23 -3.90 -23.00
C ALA A 15 7.30 -2.41 -22.62
N ALA A 16 6.28 -1.91 -21.92
CA ALA A 16 6.26 -0.54 -21.42
C ALA A 16 7.38 -0.26 -20.40
N ALA A 17 7.67 -1.20 -19.49
CA ALA A 17 8.78 -1.12 -18.55
C ALA A 17 10.12 -1.06 -19.29
N GLY A 18 10.31 -1.94 -20.29
CA GLY A 18 11.50 -1.95 -21.14
C GLY A 18 11.70 -0.63 -21.90
N VAL A 19 10.64 -0.13 -22.56
CA VAL A 19 10.70 1.16 -23.26
C VAL A 19 11.03 2.30 -22.28
N ALA A 20 10.41 2.34 -21.10
CA ALA A 20 10.69 3.35 -20.10
C ALA A 20 12.14 3.31 -19.59
N LEU A 21 12.74 2.11 -19.51
CA LEU A 21 14.13 1.92 -19.09
C LEU A 21 15.13 2.38 -20.16
N PHE A 22 14.90 2.00 -21.44
CA PHE A 22 15.87 2.24 -22.51
C PHE A 22 15.67 3.56 -23.26
N ALA A 23 14.51 4.21 -23.11
CA ALA A 23 14.19 5.45 -23.82
C ALA A 23 14.55 6.73 -23.04
N GLU A 24 15.56 6.73 -22.19
CA GLU A 24 16.00 7.92 -21.44
C GLU A 24 16.33 9.11 -22.35
N ARG A 25 16.89 8.84 -23.53
CA ARG A 25 17.19 9.88 -24.54
C ARG A 25 15.95 10.42 -25.26
N ARG A 26 14.80 9.75 -25.14
CA ARG A 26 13.52 10.12 -25.79
C ARG A 26 12.36 10.04 -24.81
N PRO A 27 12.35 10.85 -23.74
CA PRO A 27 11.36 10.73 -22.65
C PRO A 27 9.93 10.90 -23.12
N LYS A 28 9.66 11.73 -24.12
CA LYS A 28 8.31 11.90 -24.69
C LYS A 28 7.76 10.61 -25.33
N VAL A 29 8.63 9.85 -26.02
CA VAL A 29 8.26 8.56 -26.62
C VAL A 29 7.99 7.53 -25.52
N ALA A 30 8.85 7.45 -24.50
CA ALA A 30 8.66 6.55 -23.38
C ALA A 30 7.33 6.83 -22.66
N ILE A 31 7.03 8.08 -22.38
CA ILE A 31 5.76 8.50 -21.75
C ILE A 31 4.56 8.13 -22.62
N ALA A 32 4.60 8.40 -23.92
CA ALA A 32 3.51 8.06 -24.84
C ALA A 32 3.26 6.55 -24.89
N VAL A 33 4.33 5.74 -25.06
CA VAL A 33 4.22 4.29 -25.11
C VAL A 33 3.69 3.73 -23.79
N THR A 34 4.21 4.16 -22.65
CA THR A 34 3.73 3.69 -21.34
C THR A 34 2.28 4.06 -21.10
N THR A 35 1.86 5.26 -21.45
CA THR A 35 0.46 5.71 -21.33
C THR A 35 -0.48 4.84 -22.19
N VAL A 36 -0.13 4.63 -23.45
CA VAL A 36 -0.91 3.79 -24.37
C VAL A 36 -0.97 2.34 -23.88
N SER A 37 0.16 1.79 -23.42
CA SER A 37 0.22 0.41 -22.89
C SER A 37 -0.68 0.22 -21.68
N ILE A 38 -0.69 1.16 -20.74
CA ILE A 38 -1.57 1.08 -19.54
C ILE A 38 -3.03 1.22 -19.95
N PHE A 39 -3.34 2.12 -20.88
CA PHE A 39 -4.70 2.28 -21.39
C PHE A 39 -5.20 0.98 -22.05
N LEU A 40 -4.39 0.38 -22.92
CA LEU A 40 -4.72 -0.91 -23.57
C LEU A 40 -4.84 -2.05 -22.55
N ALA A 41 -3.92 -2.13 -21.59
CA ALA A 41 -3.97 -3.13 -20.53
C ALA A 41 -5.25 -2.98 -19.68
N THR A 42 -5.64 -1.75 -19.37
CA THR A 42 -6.87 -1.46 -18.61
C THR A 42 -8.12 -1.78 -19.43
N ALA A 43 -8.12 -1.49 -20.72
CA ALA A 43 -9.22 -1.86 -21.63
C ALA A 43 -9.37 -3.38 -21.73
N LEU A 44 -8.26 -4.12 -21.91
CA LEU A 44 -8.27 -5.58 -21.91
C LEU A 44 -8.79 -6.14 -20.60
N TRP A 45 -8.31 -5.62 -19.47
CA TRP A 45 -8.78 -6.02 -18.15
C TRP A 45 -10.28 -5.83 -17.97
N TYR A 46 -10.83 -4.68 -18.41
CA TYR A 46 -12.25 -4.38 -18.29
C TYR A 46 -13.11 -5.26 -19.19
N LEU A 47 -12.67 -5.49 -20.44
CA LEU A 47 -13.41 -6.26 -21.45
C LEU A 47 -13.44 -7.78 -21.13
N PHE A 48 -12.41 -8.29 -20.47
CA PHE A 48 -12.26 -9.72 -20.18
C PHE A 48 -12.49 -10.05 -18.70
N ARG A 49 -13.59 -9.55 -18.16
CA ARG A 49 -14.00 -9.93 -16.80
C ARG A 49 -14.36 -11.43 -16.74
N PRO A 50 -13.80 -12.21 -15.79
CA PRO A 50 -14.20 -13.60 -15.61
C PRO A 50 -15.62 -13.68 -15.03
N GLU A 51 -16.58 -14.21 -15.79
CA GLU A 51 -17.98 -14.36 -15.34
C GLU A 51 -18.23 -15.76 -14.78
N ALA A 52 -18.28 -16.78 -15.64
CA ALA A 52 -18.61 -18.15 -15.25
C ALA A 52 -17.43 -19.11 -15.33
N ALA A 53 -16.49 -18.89 -16.25
CA ALA A 53 -15.31 -19.75 -16.44
C ALA A 53 -14.05 -18.97 -16.05
N VAL A 54 -13.27 -19.57 -15.13
CA VAL A 54 -11.98 -19.01 -14.70
C VAL A 54 -10.95 -19.25 -15.80
N PRO A 55 -10.41 -18.18 -16.45
CA PRO A 55 -9.33 -18.32 -17.40
C PRO A 55 -8.11 -18.94 -16.72
N SER A 56 -7.61 -20.04 -17.23
CA SER A 56 -6.46 -20.73 -16.66
C SER A 56 -5.41 -21.09 -17.72
N LEU A 57 -4.16 -21.18 -17.28
CA LEU A 57 -3.01 -21.57 -18.09
C LEU A 57 -2.14 -22.50 -17.26
N ILE A 58 -1.75 -23.64 -17.86
CA ILE A 58 -0.72 -24.49 -17.29
C ILE A 58 0.53 -24.33 -18.15
N PHE A 59 1.61 -23.84 -17.53
CA PHE A 59 2.90 -23.66 -18.20
C PHE A 59 4.03 -24.08 -17.26
N ALA A 60 4.95 -24.89 -17.77
CA ALA A 60 6.09 -25.43 -17.00
C ALA A 60 5.67 -26.11 -15.67
N GLY A 61 4.56 -26.86 -15.67
CA GLY A 61 4.05 -27.53 -14.48
C GLY A 61 3.43 -26.63 -13.42
N ARG A 62 3.23 -25.34 -13.73
CA ARG A 62 2.62 -24.34 -12.86
C ARG A 62 1.26 -23.93 -13.41
N GLN A 63 0.33 -23.65 -12.51
CA GLN A 63 -1.03 -23.27 -12.87
C GLN A 63 -1.31 -21.82 -12.50
N TRP A 64 -1.67 -21.01 -13.51
CA TRP A 64 -2.18 -19.65 -13.32
C TRP A 64 -3.66 -19.61 -13.64
N ALA A 65 -4.41 -18.86 -12.86
CA ALA A 65 -5.84 -18.66 -13.07
C ALA A 65 -6.26 -17.27 -12.60
N VAL A 66 -7.17 -16.65 -13.35
CA VAL A 66 -7.68 -15.33 -13.00
C VAL A 66 -9.14 -15.47 -12.57
N GLY A 67 -9.34 -15.79 -11.31
CA GLY A 67 -10.63 -15.69 -10.64
C GLY A 67 -10.97 -14.23 -10.29
N GLU A 68 -12.13 -14.00 -9.67
CA GLU A 68 -12.62 -12.66 -9.37
C GLU A 68 -11.65 -11.85 -8.47
N ALA A 69 -11.06 -12.47 -7.45
CA ALA A 69 -10.08 -11.82 -6.59
C ALA A 69 -8.83 -11.39 -7.38
N ALA A 70 -8.28 -12.29 -8.18
CA ALA A 70 -7.12 -12.00 -9.03
C ALA A 70 -7.44 -10.92 -10.07
N TRP A 71 -8.63 -10.93 -10.65
CA TRP A 71 -9.09 -9.90 -11.56
C TRP A 71 -9.19 -8.53 -10.88
N ARG A 72 -9.81 -8.46 -9.68
CA ARG A 72 -9.91 -7.22 -8.90
C ARG A 72 -8.54 -6.69 -8.50
N LEU A 73 -7.62 -7.54 -8.04
CA LEU A 73 -6.25 -7.15 -7.69
C LEU A 73 -5.46 -6.70 -8.93
N THR A 74 -5.66 -7.32 -10.09
CA THR A 74 -5.08 -6.85 -11.35
C THR A 74 -5.54 -5.42 -11.67
N GLY A 75 -6.83 -5.11 -11.49
CA GLY A 75 -7.35 -3.74 -11.62
C GLY A 75 -6.70 -2.75 -10.67
N VAL A 76 -6.43 -3.16 -9.43
CA VAL A 76 -5.68 -2.34 -8.45
C VAL A 76 -4.27 -2.05 -8.95
N VAL A 77 -3.56 -3.06 -9.46
CA VAL A 77 -2.21 -2.89 -10.04
C VAL A 77 -2.22 -1.92 -11.20
N LEU A 78 -3.17 -2.07 -12.13
CA LEU A 78 -3.29 -1.18 -13.29
C LEU A 78 -3.59 0.26 -12.90
N LEU A 79 -4.47 0.49 -11.92
CA LEU A 79 -4.75 1.83 -11.39
C LEU A 79 -3.54 2.44 -10.66
N LEU A 80 -2.75 1.64 -9.94
CA LEU A 80 -1.48 2.11 -9.37
C LEU A 80 -0.49 2.51 -10.47
N CYS A 81 -0.33 1.69 -11.50
CA CYS A 81 0.51 2.03 -12.65
C CYS A 81 0.01 3.30 -13.34
N ALA A 82 -1.31 3.46 -13.52
CA ALA A 82 -1.91 4.67 -14.08
C ALA A 82 -1.61 5.90 -13.18
N THR A 83 -1.66 5.75 -11.87
CA THR A 83 -1.31 6.82 -10.91
C THR A 83 0.14 7.26 -11.07
N VAL A 84 1.07 6.30 -11.16
CA VAL A 84 2.51 6.58 -11.37
C VAL A 84 2.74 7.29 -12.70
N VAL A 85 2.13 6.79 -13.78
CA VAL A 85 2.30 7.40 -15.12
C VAL A 85 1.66 8.78 -15.16
N ALA A 86 0.45 8.97 -14.63
CA ALA A 86 -0.20 10.28 -14.59
C ALA A 86 0.66 11.30 -13.83
N THR A 87 1.20 10.92 -12.67
CA THR A 87 2.11 11.78 -11.89
C THR A 87 3.38 12.12 -12.67
N THR A 88 3.95 11.14 -13.38
CA THR A 88 5.15 11.33 -14.21
C THR A 88 4.88 12.24 -15.41
N VAL A 89 3.75 12.06 -16.10
CA VAL A 89 3.33 12.91 -17.23
C VAL A 89 3.16 14.35 -16.79
N ILE A 90 2.46 14.59 -15.70
CA ILE A 90 2.18 15.95 -15.21
C ILE A 90 3.48 16.63 -14.79
N ARG A 91 4.35 15.94 -14.08
CA ARG A 91 5.68 16.46 -13.75
C ARG A 91 6.50 16.76 -15.00
N ALA A 92 6.40 15.93 -16.04
CA ALA A 92 7.10 16.17 -17.31
C ALA A 92 6.60 17.42 -18.03
N VAL A 93 5.35 17.81 -17.85
CA VAL A 93 4.76 19.04 -18.42
C VAL A 93 5.14 20.27 -17.62
N VAL A 94 5.18 20.14 -16.28
CA VAL A 94 5.43 21.27 -15.36
C VAL A 94 6.92 21.58 -15.21
N ASP A 95 7.75 20.53 -15.09
CA ASP A 95 9.19 20.64 -14.84
C ASP A 95 9.99 20.05 -15.99
N THR A 96 10.62 20.88 -16.82
CA THR A 96 11.37 20.45 -18.00
C THR A 96 12.77 19.92 -17.70
N GLY A 97 13.26 20.03 -16.46
CA GLY A 97 14.68 19.83 -16.10
C GLY A 97 15.09 18.49 -15.48
N SER A 98 14.16 17.65 -14.98
CA SER A 98 14.54 16.46 -14.21
C SER A 98 14.86 15.22 -15.09
N PRO A 99 16.05 14.61 -15.01
CA PRO A 99 16.45 13.46 -15.82
C PRO A 99 15.81 12.11 -15.38
N TYR A 100 15.27 12.00 -14.15
CA TYR A 100 14.86 10.71 -13.55
C TYR A 100 13.41 10.27 -13.85
N ARG A 101 12.74 10.86 -14.82
CA ARG A 101 11.29 10.71 -15.04
C ARG A 101 10.87 9.34 -15.55
N THR A 102 11.63 8.80 -16.49
CA THR A 102 11.32 7.51 -17.11
C THR A 102 11.70 6.33 -16.23
N GLN A 103 12.77 6.47 -15.42
CA GLN A 103 13.20 5.44 -14.47
C GLN A 103 12.13 5.12 -13.42
N ALA A 104 11.47 6.14 -12.87
CA ALA A 104 10.38 5.95 -11.92
C ALA A 104 9.25 5.09 -12.51
N THR A 105 8.88 5.38 -13.75
CA THR A 105 7.86 4.61 -14.47
C THR A 105 8.35 3.19 -14.77
N ALA A 106 9.61 3.03 -15.20
CA ALA A 106 10.20 1.71 -15.45
C ALA A 106 10.20 0.83 -14.19
N ILE A 107 10.59 1.40 -13.05
CA ILE A 107 10.59 0.71 -11.76
C ILE A 107 9.17 0.24 -11.38
N ALA A 108 8.17 1.13 -11.45
CA ALA A 108 6.80 0.79 -11.09
C ALA A 108 6.22 -0.28 -12.02
N LEU A 109 6.43 -0.16 -13.34
CA LEU A 109 5.97 -1.16 -14.29
C LEU A 109 6.71 -2.48 -14.15
N GLY A 110 8.03 -2.46 -13.91
CA GLY A 110 8.83 -3.66 -13.66
C GLY A 110 8.37 -4.42 -12.42
N LEU A 111 8.06 -3.71 -11.32
CA LEU A 111 7.47 -4.31 -10.12
C LEU A 111 6.09 -4.89 -10.40
N SER A 112 5.26 -4.21 -11.20
CA SER A 112 3.92 -4.73 -11.55
C SER A 112 4.01 -6.03 -12.36
N VAL A 113 4.96 -6.13 -13.28
CA VAL A 113 5.24 -7.35 -14.05
C VAL A 113 5.68 -8.49 -13.12
N ALA A 114 6.53 -8.20 -12.14
CA ALA A 114 7.03 -9.20 -11.20
C ALA A 114 5.96 -9.68 -10.20
N LEU A 115 4.99 -8.84 -9.81
CA LEU A 115 3.96 -9.21 -8.84
C LEU A 115 2.75 -9.92 -9.45
N LEU A 116 2.40 -9.67 -10.73
CA LEU A 116 1.21 -10.27 -11.35
C LEU A 116 1.20 -11.81 -11.31
N PRO A 117 2.32 -12.53 -11.48
CA PRO A 117 2.35 -13.97 -11.28
C PRO A 117 1.89 -14.42 -9.89
N ALA A 118 2.20 -13.67 -8.82
CA ALA A 118 1.71 -13.98 -7.47
C ALA A 118 0.19 -13.79 -7.34
N VAL A 119 -0.35 -12.77 -8.03
CA VAL A 119 -1.79 -12.47 -8.04
C VAL A 119 -2.58 -13.52 -8.83
N TRP A 120 -2.03 -14.01 -9.94
CA TRP A 120 -2.70 -14.99 -10.82
C TRP A 120 -2.42 -16.45 -10.44
N ALA A 121 -1.70 -16.70 -9.37
CA ALA A 121 -1.38 -18.05 -8.94
C ALA A 121 -2.64 -18.83 -8.53
N ALA A 122 -2.89 -19.98 -9.15
CA ALA A 122 -4.00 -20.85 -8.85
C ALA A 122 -3.70 -21.81 -7.68
N ASP A 123 -2.43 -22.14 -7.50
CA ASP A 123 -1.95 -23.04 -6.45
C ASP A 123 -0.84 -22.40 -5.61
N ASP A 124 -0.54 -23.00 -4.47
CA ASP A 124 0.41 -22.45 -3.50
C ASP A 124 1.86 -22.44 -4.04
N ARG A 125 2.23 -23.44 -4.88
CA ARG A 125 3.57 -23.49 -5.50
C ARG A 125 3.75 -22.35 -6.50
N THR A 126 2.77 -22.15 -7.36
CA THR A 126 2.78 -21.03 -8.32
C THR A 126 2.80 -19.69 -7.61
N ARG A 127 2.08 -19.57 -6.49
CA ARG A 127 2.08 -18.35 -5.66
C ARG A 127 3.44 -18.11 -5.02
N LEU A 128 4.07 -19.14 -4.46
CA LEU A 128 5.41 -19.02 -3.90
C LEU A 128 6.42 -18.51 -4.95
N MET A 129 6.37 -19.06 -6.17
CA MET A 129 7.19 -18.59 -7.28
C MET A 129 6.91 -17.11 -7.64
N GLY A 130 5.64 -16.73 -7.71
CA GLY A 130 5.26 -15.34 -7.99
C GLY A 130 5.74 -14.36 -6.91
N VAL A 131 5.62 -14.74 -5.63
CA VAL A 131 6.15 -13.94 -4.50
C VAL A 131 7.67 -13.88 -4.55
N ALA A 132 8.35 -14.98 -4.97
CA ALA A 132 9.80 -14.99 -5.14
C ALA A 132 10.26 -14.01 -6.23
N LEU A 133 9.58 -13.99 -7.38
CA LEU A 133 9.85 -13.02 -8.45
C LEU A 133 9.66 -11.57 -7.97
N PHE A 134 8.59 -11.31 -7.23
CA PHE A 134 8.34 -9.99 -6.65
C PHE A 134 9.43 -9.60 -5.64
N ALA A 135 9.77 -10.49 -4.71
CA ALA A 135 10.79 -10.23 -3.69
C ALA A 135 12.17 -9.95 -4.30
N ALA A 136 12.53 -10.67 -5.38
CA ALA A 136 13.76 -10.41 -6.12
C ALA A 136 13.77 -9.06 -6.83
N ALA A 137 12.68 -8.75 -7.55
CA ALA A 137 12.55 -7.45 -8.21
C ALA A 137 12.60 -6.30 -7.19
N TRP A 138 11.95 -6.49 -6.05
CA TRP A 138 11.96 -5.54 -4.94
C TRP A 138 13.37 -5.34 -4.37
N ALA A 139 14.11 -6.42 -4.10
CA ALA A 139 15.47 -6.37 -3.60
C ALA A 139 16.40 -5.66 -4.61
N LEU A 140 16.30 -6.01 -5.90
CA LEU A 140 17.07 -5.39 -6.97
C LEU A 140 16.82 -3.87 -7.07
N ILE A 141 15.56 -3.46 -7.06
CA ILE A 141 15.19 -2.04 -7.10
C ILE A 141 15.70 -1.32 -5.87
N SER A 142 15.60 -1.96 -4.72
CA SER A 142 16.08 -1.41 -3.46
C SER A 142 17.59 -1.18 -3.49
N ILE A 143 18.38 -2.05 -4.14
CA ILE A 143 19.84 -1.88 -4.35
C ILE A 143 20.08 -0.73 -5.33
N ILE A 144 19.40 -0.70 -6.47
CA ILE A 144 19.59 0.34 -7.49
C ILE A 144 19.29 1.73 -6.93
N VAL A 145 18.21 1.86 -6.18
CA VAL A 145 17.81 3.14 -5.58
C VAL A 145 18.72 3.54 -4.43
N GLY A 146 19.19 2.58 -3.62
CA GLY A 146 20.13 2.84 -2.51
C GLY A 146 21.54 3.22 -2.98
N SER A 147 22.04 2.61 -4.05
CA SER A 147 23.38 2.91 -4.58
C SER A 147 23.51 4.30 -5.21
N ALA A 148 22.39 4.95 -5.53
CA ALA A 148 22.39 6.30 -6.09
C ALA A 148 22.65 7.41 -5.05
N ASP A 149 22.73 7.08 -3.77
CA ASP A 149 22.95 8.01 -2.65
C ASP A 149 24.36 7.77 -2.08
N SER A 150 25.37 8.40 -2.67
CA SER A 150 26.80 8.21 -2.36
C SER A 150 27.20 8.55 -0.91
N ASP A 151 26.39 9.31 -0.19
CA ASP A 151 26.70 9.73 1.18
C ASP A 151 26.17 8.77 2.28
N SER A 152 25.42 7.73 1.91
CA SER A 152 24.87 6.78 2.87
C SER A 152 24.67 5.40 2.22
N PRO A 153 25.73 4.56 2.11
CA PRO A 153 25.60 3.19 1.61
C PRO A 153 24.79 2.28 2.54
N ARG A 154 24.19 2.82 3.59
CA ARG A 154 23.26 2.12 4.45
C ARG A 154 21.94 1.96 3.72
N PHE A 155 21.94 1.09 2.73
CA PHE A 155 20.75 0.43 2.26
C PHE A 155 19.96 0.00 3.48
N THR A 156 18.86 0.69 3.75
CA THR A 156 18.05 0.37 4.90
C THR A 156 17.30 -0.91 4.60
N TRP A 157 17.86 -2.03 5.03
CA TRP A 157 17.23 -3.35 5.08
C TRP A 157 15.80 -3.31 5.64
N ARG A 158 15.45 -2.22 6.33
CA ARG A 158 14.13 -2.00 6.92
C ARG A 158 12.97 -2.16 5.93
N GLY A 159 13.17 -1.88 4.66
CA GLY A 159 12.15 -2.11 3.63
C GLY A 159 12.52 -3.23 2.64
N GLY A 160 13.80 -3.39 2.31
CA GLY A 160 14.26 -4.30 1.24
C GLY A 160 14.28 -5.78 1.63
N GLY A 161 14.62 -6.09 2.89
CA GLY A 161 14.70 -7.48 3.37
C GLY A 161 13.35 -8.10 3.75
N LEU A 162 12.36 -7.29 4.11
CA LEU A 162 11.07 -7.81 4.57
C LEU A 162 10.33 -8.71 3.56
N PRO A 163 10.28 -8.40 2.26
CA PRO A 163 9.68 -9.31 1.28
C PRO A 163 10.42 -10.66 1.16
N LEU A 164 11.74 -10.70 1.39
CA LEU A 164 12.51 -11.96 1.41
C LEU A 164 12.16 -12.81 2.64
N VAL A 165 12.02 -12.18 3.80
CA VAL A 165 11.56 -12.86 5.02
C VAL A 165 10.12 -13.35 4.85
N ALA A 166 9.25 -12.55 4.24
CA ALA A 166 7.88 -12.96 3.92
C ALA A 166 7.85 -14.18 2.97
N LEU A 167 8.73 -14.20 1.96
CA LEU A 167 8.91 -15.35 1.07
C LEU A 167 9.32 -16.61 1.83
N PHE A 168 10.30 -16.50 2.74
CA PHE A 168 10.74 -17.61 3.58
C PHE A 168 9.62 -18.15 4.47
N LEU A 169 8.82 -17.25 5.09
CA LEU A 169 7.67 -17.67 5.90
C LEU A 169 6.58 -18.35 5.04
N LEU A 170 6.36 -17.86 3.84
CA LEU A 170 5.41 -18.48 2.92
C LEU A 170 5.88 -19.88 2.47
N TRP A 171 7.16 -20.04 2.21
CA TRP A 171 7.77 -21.35 1.94
C TRP A 171 7.63 -22.29 3.15
N ALA A 172 7.91 -21.79 4.37
CA ALA A 172 7.71 -22.55 5.60
C ALA A 172 6.23 -22.94 5.78
N ALA A 173 5.29 -22.04 5.47
CA ALA A 173 3.85 -22.32 5.49
C ALA A 173 3.47 -23.44 4.52
N PHE A 174 4.11 -23.47 3.35
CA PHE A 174 3.87 -24.51 2.34
C PHE A 174 4.38 -25.88 2.79
N THR A 175 5.52 -25.94 3.45
CA THR A 175 6.17 -27.19 3.89
C THR A 175 5.63 -27.69 5.24
N ALA A 176 5.05 -26.81 6.07
CA ALA A 176 4.56 -27.16 7.39
C ALA A 176 3.30 -28.04 7.35
N SER A 177 3.24 -29.05 8.18
CA SER A 177 2.04 -29.86 8.41
C SER A 177 0.97 -29.17 9.23
N GLY A 178 1.32 -28.09 9.96
CA GLY A 178 0.43 -27.26 10.78
C GLY A 178 0.90 -25.81 10.81
N GLY A 179 0.03 -24.91 11.27
CA GLY A 179 0.39 -23.49 11.39
C GLY A 179 0.43 -22.71 10.07
N ARG A 180 0.03 -23.30 8.95
CA ARG A 180 0.04 -22.66 7.61
C ARG A 180 -0.62 -21.29 7.61
N PHE A 181 -1.77 -21.17 8.27
CA PHE A 181 -2.50 -19.91 8.35
C PHE A 181 -1.68 -18.81 9.05
N ILE A 182 -1.09 -19.13 10.21
CA ILE A 182 -0.31 -18.15 11.00
C ILE A 182 0.90 -17.68 10.20
N LEU A 183 1.63 -18.59 9.57
CA LEU A 183 2.81 -18.26 8.76
C LEU A 183 2.43 -17.41 7.55
N SER A 184 1.31 -17.71 6.88
CA SER A 184 0.81 -16.94 5.73
C SER A 184 0.36 -15.55 6.14
N VAL A 185 -0.36 -15.42 7.26
CA VAL A 185 -0.75 -14.12 7.82
C VAL A 185 0.50 -13.32 8.22
N THR A 186 1.48 -13.95 8.86
CA THR A 186 2.74 -13.28 9.22
C THR A 186 3.50 -12.82 7.98
N ALA A 187 3.55 -13.60 6.92
CA ALA A 187 4.13 -13.20 5.64
C ALA A 187 3.41 -11.97 5.05
N ALA A 188 2.08 -11.97 5.04
CA ALA A 188 1.29 -10.82 4.59
C ALA A 188 1.51 -9.58 5.47
N VAL A 189 1.61 -9.75 6.79
CA VAL A 189 1.95 -8.68 7.76
C VAL A 189 3.30 -8.05 7.41
N LEU A 190 4.33 -8.84 7.13
CA LEU A 190 5.65 -8.34 6.77
C LEU A 190 5.63 -7.56 5.44
N LEU A 191 4.81 -7.97 4.48
CA LEU A 191 4.63 -7.23 3.23
C LEU A 191 3.92 -5.88 3.46
N ILE A 192 2.91 -5.83 4.33
CA ILE A 192 2.25 -4.58 4.74
C ILE A 192 3.27 -3.64 5.39
N ILE A 193 4.08 -4.16 6.31
CA ILE A 193 5.15 -3.39 6.95
C ILE A 193 6.18 -2.93 5.92
N ALA A 194 6.57 -3.76 4.97
CA ALA A 194 7.50 -3.39 3.90
C ALA A 194 6.98 -2.19 3.09
N GLY A 195 5.70 -2.18 2.74
CA GLY A 195 5.06 -1.04 2.08
C GLY A 195 5.05 0.22 2.95
N ALA A 196 4.71 0.10 4.24
CA ALA A 196 4.67 1.24 5.16
C ALA A 196 6.07 1.82 5.46
N LEU A 197 7.10 0.97 5.50
CA LEU A 197 8.50 1.36 5.74
C LEU A 197 9.26 1.75 4.47
N ALA A 198 8.63 1.69 3.30
CA ALA A 198 9.27 2.12 2.05
C ALA A 198 9.85 3.53 2.19
N ASP A 199 11.10 3.71 1.76
CA ASP A 199 11.89 4.88 2.11
C ASP A 199 11.27 6.18 1.55
N SER A 200 11.06 7.16 2.43
CA SER A 200 10.55 8.49 2.07
C SER A 200 11.52 9.28 1.19
N ARG A 201 12.81 8.99 1.27
CA ARG A 201 13.82 9.62 0.43
C ARG A 201 13.63 9.22 -1.04
N VAL A 202 13.25 7.96 -1.27
CA VAL A 202 12.86 7.47 -2.60
C VAL A 202 11.63 8.23 -3.11
N SER A 203 10.64 8.42 -2.26
CA SER A 203 9.44 9.21 -2.59
C SER A 203 9.77 10.67 -2.86
N ALA A 204 10.69 11.28 -2.11
CA ALA A 204 11.13 12.66 -2.33
C ALA A 204 11.90 12.81 -3.65
N ARG A 205 12.77 11.86 -3.99
CA ARG A 205 13.60 11.93 -5.20
C ARG A 205 12.87 11.45 -6.45
N PHE A 206 12.13 10.36 -6.36
CA PHE A 206 11.44 9.72 -7.48
C PHE A 206 9.92 9.93 -7.45
N GLY A 207 9.38 10.61 -6.47
CA GLY A 207 7.97 10.99 -6.30
C GLY A 207 6.95 9.88 -6.58
N ALA A 208 6.77 9.57 -7.86
CA ALA A 208 5.83 8.57 -8.33
C ALA A 208 6.20 7.13 -7.93
N VAL A 209 7.48 6.80 -7.72
CA VAL A 209 7.91 5.45 -7.27
C VAL A 209 7.40 5.15 -5.87
N GLY A 210 7.36 6.13 -5.00
CA GLY A 210 6.83 5.95 -3.64
C GLY A 210 5.43 5.37 -3.61
N ILE A 211 4.58 5.72 -4.59
CA ILE A 211 3.23 5.19 -4.73
C ILE A 211 3.26 3.67 -4.96
N ALA A 212 4.12 3.21 -5.88
CA ALA A 212 4.29 1.80 -6.18
C ALA A 212 4.91 1.03 -5.00
N LEU A 213 5.94 1.62 -4.36
CA LEU A 213 6.61 1.01 -3.21
C LEU A 213 5.70 0.86 -1.99
N HIS A 214 4.73 1.74 -1.79
CA HIS A 214 3.72 1.58 -0.74
C HIS A 214 2.65 0.56 -1.10
N GLY A 215 2.18 0.56 -2.35
CA GLY A 215 1.01 -0.21 -2.77
C GLY A 215 1.31 -1.66 -3.14
N PHE A 216 2.37 -1.95 -3.86
CA PHE A 216 2.61 -3.29 -4.41
C PHE A 216 2.86 -4.39 -3.38
N PRO A 217 3.64 -4.19 -2.31
CA PRO A 217 3.77 -5.21 -1.27
C PRO A 217 2.41 -5.57 -0.64
N LEU A 218 1.53 -4.58 -0.48
CA LEU A 218 0.20 -4.78 0.06
C LEU A 218 -0.71 -5.56 -0.90
N VAL A 219 -0.57 -5.34 -2.23
CA VAL A 219 -1.26 -6.18 -3.24
C VAL A 219 -0.84 -7.64 -3.10
N VAL A 220 0.47 -7.92 -2.96
CA VAL A 220 0.98 -9.29 -2.78
C VAL A 220 0.49 -9.88 -1.46
N GLY A 221 0.50 -9.11 -0.36
CA GLY A 221 -0.07 -9.51 0.92
C GLY A 221 -1.55 -9.87 0.82
N ALA A 222 -2.36 -9.05 0.13
CA ALA A 222 -3.77 -9.33 -0.11
C ALA A 222 -3.97 -10.58 -1.00
N ALA A 223 -3.11 -10.81 -1.99
CA ALA A 223 -3.14 -12.02 -2.81
C ALA A 223 -2.85 -13.29 -2.00
N ILE A 224 -1.91 -13.22 -1.04
CA ILE A 224 -1.63 -14.32 -0.11
C ILE A 224 -2.86 -14.58 0.77
N LEU A 225 -3.44 -13.55 1.37
CA LEU A 225 -4.59 -13.68 2.26
C LEU A 225 -5.86 -14.16 1.53
N SER A 226 -6.03 -13.83 0.26
CA SER A 226 -7.17 -14.26 -0.56
C SER A 226 -7.02 -15.65 -1.16
N GLY A 227 -5.84 -16.26 -1.07
CA GLY A 227 -5.55 -17.57 -1.66
C GLY A 227 -5.86 -18.76 -0.75
N PRO A 228 -5.60 -19.99 -1.21
CA PRO A 228 -5.84 -21.22 -0.46
C PRO A 228 -5.17 -21.27 0.92
N LEU A 229 -3.96 -20.70 1.03
CA LEU A 229 -3.26 -20.61 2.32
C LEU A 229 -3.97 -19.67 3.31
N GLY A 230 -4.55 -18.56 2.82
CA GLY A 230 -5.32 -17.62 3.64
C GLY A 230 -6.71 -18.14 4.00
N ALA A 231 -7.30 -18.98 3.14
CA ALA A 231 -8.63 -19.57 3.35
C ALA A 231 -8.63 -20.78 4.31
N ALA A 232 -7.47 -21.20 4.82
CA ALA A 232 -7.40 -22.25 5.84
C ALA A 232 -8.21 -21.84 7.08
N THR A 233 -9.04 -22.77 7.59
CA THR A 233 -9.95 -22.53 8.72
C THR A 233 -9.22 -21.86 9.89
N ALA A 234 -9.60 -20.62 10.16
CA ALA A 234 -9.02 -19.84 11.24
C ALA A 234 -9.41 -20.46 12.59
N SER A 235 -8.43 -20.93 13.32
CA SER A 235 -8.65 -21.30 14.73
C SER A 235 -8.95 -20.04 15.55
N THR A 236 -9.55 -20.19 16.73
CA THR A 236 -9.81 -19.07 17.64
C THR A 236 -8.52 -18.27 17.95
N ILE A 237 -7.37 -18.97 17.99
CA ILE A 237 -6.05 -18.34 18.19
C ILE A 237 -5.66 -17.46 17.02
N SER A 238 -5.89 -17.94 15.78
CA SER A 238 -5.59 -17.14 14.56
C SER A 238 -6.51 -15.94 14.41
N LEU A 239 -7.79 -16.08 14.81
CA LEU A 239 -8.73 -14.95 14.86
C LEU A 239 -8.23 -13.89 15.85
N ALA A 240 -7.87 -14.29 17.06
CA ALA A 240 -7.36 -13.39 18.09
C ALA A 240 -6.04 -12.71 17.65
N ALA A 241 -5.11 -13.47 17.12
CA ALA A 241 -3.80 -12.96 16.68
C ALA A 241 -3.93 -11.98 15.51
N GLY A 242 -4.74 -12.30 14.49
CA GLY A 242 -5.00 -11.40 13.34
C GLY A 242 -5.70 -10.11 13.76
N THR A 243 -6.66 -10.20 14.68
CA THR A 243 -7.35 -9.03 15.23
C THR A 243 -6.41 -8.17 16.05
N ALA A 244 -5.62 -8.77 16.96
CA ALA A 244 -4.64 -8.05 17.77
C ALA A 244 -3.59 -7.35 16.90
N ALA A 245 -3.07 -8.02 15.89
CA ALA A 245 -2.13 -7.43 14.93
C ALA A 245 -2.77 -6.26 14.16
N GLY A 246 -4.00 -6.41 13.69
CA GLY A 246 -4.74 -5.36 13.00
C GLY A 246 -4.98 -4.14 13.87
N MET A 247 -5.42 -4.33 15.11
CA MET A 247 -5.63 -3.24 16.08
C MET A 247 -4.33 -2.55 16.45
N LEU A 248 -3.25 -3.33 16.63
CA LEU A 248 -1.92 -2.79 16.88
C LEU A 248 -1.44 -1.90 15.73
N PHE A 249 -1.69 -2.30 14.48
CA PHE A 249 -1.33 -1.51 13.30
C PHE A 249 -2.13 -0.21 13.20
N LEU A 250 -3.43 -0.25 13.50
CA LEU A 250 -4.24 0.96 13.60
C LEU A 250 -3.67 1.93 14.63
N LEU A 251 -3.31 1.44 15.81
CA LEU A 251 -2.75 2.23 16.89
C LEU A 251 -1.35 2.78 16.55
N LEU A 252 -0.45 1.93 16.04
CA LEU A 252 0.91 2.34 15.67
C LEU A 252 0.92 3.35 14.54
N GLY A 253 0.09 3.15 13.53
CA GLY A 253 -0.06 4.10 12.43
C GLY A 253 -0.56 5.45 12.94
N LEU A 254 -1.56 5.46 13.83
CA LEU A 254 -2.07 6.68 14.48
C LEU A 254 -0.97 7.39 15.28
N ALA A 255 -0.27 6.68 16.14
CA ALA A 255 0.83 7.23 16.92
C ALA A 255 1.92 7.84 16.02
N TRP A 256 2.21 7.20 14.89
CA TRP A 256 3.20 7.69 13.94
C TRP A 256 2.78 9.02 13.28
N VAL A 257 1.52 9.13 12.86
CA VAL A 257 1.00 10.38 12.27
C VAL A 257 0.98 11.52 13.28
N TRP A 258 0.61 11.24 14.52
CA TRP A 258 0.58 12.24 15.59
C TRP A 258 1.98 12.75 15.97
N ASP A 259 2.99 11.88 15.89
CA ASP A 259 4.39 12.27 16.15
C ASP A 259 5.03 12.97 14.93
N GLN A 260 4.69 12.53 13.72
CA GLN A 260 5.28 13.02 12.48
C GLN A 260 4.20 13.22 11.39
N PRO A 261 3.51 14.37 11.32
CA PRO A 261 2.49 14.63 10.28
C PRO A 261 3.00 14.45 8.85
N ALA A 262 4.30 14.70 8.62
CA ALA A 262 4.93 14.46 7.32
C ALA A 262 4.96 12.96 6.91
N ALA A 263 4.78 12.05 7.87
CA ALA A 263 4.70 10.61 7.63
C ALA A 263 3.26 10.12 7.39
N LEU A 264 2.32 11.03 7.11
CA LEU A 264 0.90 10.73 6.98
C LEU A 264 0.61 9.52 6.06
N ALA A 265 1.18 9.48 4.86
CA ALA A 265 0.97 8.39 3.91
C ALA A 265 1.44 7.03 4.47
N ARG A 266 2.54 6.99 5.21
CA ARG A 266 3.07 5.77 5.84
C ARG A 266 2.22 5.31 7.00
N GLY A 267 1.84 6.25 7.87
CA GLY A 267 0.94 5.96 8.98
C GLY A 267 -0.38 5.39 8.47
N PHE A 268 -0.90 5.93 7.36
CA PHE A 268 -2.08 5.38 6.68
C PHE A 268 -1.84 3.99 6.11
N ALA A 269 -0.73 3.76 5.41
CA ALA A 269 -0.41 2.45 4.85
C ALA A 269 -0.35 1.38 5.96
N LEU A 270 0.24 1.70 7.12
CA LEU A 270 0.30 0.80 8.26
C LEU A 270 -1.08 0.58 8.89
N ALA A 271 -1.80 1.66 9.21
CA ALA A 271 -3.10 1.58 9.87
C ALA A 271 -4.14 0.85 9.02
N LEU A 272 -4.24 1.20 7.74
CA LEU A 272 -5.19 0.57 6.82
C LEU A 272 -4.76 -0.85 6.47
N GLY A 273 -3.45 -1.18 6.53
CA GLY A 273 -2.96 -2.55 6.54
C GLY A 273 -3.53 -3.36 7.70
N GLY A 274 -3.73 -2.73 8.88
CA GLY A 274 -4.46 -3.32 10.00
C GLY A 274 -5.91 -3.64 9.67
N VAL A 275 -6.61 -2.76 8.95
CA VAL A 275 -7.97 -3.01 8.45
C VAL A 275 -8.01 -4.20 7.49
N VAL A 276 -6.98 -4.35 6.62
CA VAL A 276 -6.85 -5.52 5.73
C VAL A 276 -6.79 -6.82 6.52
N LEU A 277 -5.98 -6.85 7.58
CA LEU A 277 -5.84 -8.04 8.44
C LEU A 277 -7.15 -8.38 9.16
N VAL A 278 -7.82 -7.38 9.71
CA VAL A 278 -9.12 -7.57 10.38
C VAL A 278 -10.18 -8.06 9.39
N ALA A 279 -10.26 -7.46 8.21
CA ALA A 279 -11.20 -7.86 7.16
C ALA A 279 -10.93 -9.30 6.65
N ALA A 280 -9.65 -9.69 6.52
CA ALA A 280 -9.27 -11.03 6.13
C ALA A 280 -9.76 -12.11 7.10
N VAL A 281 -9.76 -11.78 8.40
CA VAL A 281 -10.09 -12.72 9.47
C VAL A 281 -11.59 -12.79 9.74
N TRP A 282 -12.31 -11.65 9.65
CA TRP A 282 -13.71 -11.55 10.12
C TRP A 282 -14.75 -11.43 9.01
N ALA A 283 -14.40 -10.90 7.84
CA ALA A 283 -15.41 -10.42 6.90
C ALA A 283 -15.33 -11.05 5.49
N GLY A 284 -14.40 -11.99 5.30
CA GLY A 284 -14.27 -12.74 4.05
C GLY A 284 -13.62 -11.95 2.90
N GLN A 285 -13.59 -12.60 1.72
CA GLN A 285 -12.78 -12.16 0.58
C GLN A 285 -13.20 -10.80 0.00
N SER A 286 -14.48 -10.50 -0.05
CA SER A 286 -14.96 -9.23 -0.62
C SER A 286 -14.55 -8.03 0.23
N ALA A 287 -14.65 -8.13 1.55
CA ALA A 287 -14.22 -7.11 2.49
C ALA A 287 -12.69 -6.97 2.52
N LEU A 288 -11.95 -8.09 2.47
CA LEU A 288 -10.50 -8.08 2.32
C LEU A 288 -10.05 -7.28 1.09
N LEU A 289 -10.67 -7.52 -0.07
CA LEU A 289 -10.33 -6.82 -1.30
C LEU A 289 -10.69 -5.33 -1.25
N ALA A 290 -11.82 -4.99 -0.62
CA ALA A 290 -12.20 -3.59 -0.39
C ALA A 290 -11.21 -2.91 0.58
N ALA A 291 -10.82 -3.58 1.66
CA ALA A 291 -9.83 -3.09 2.62
C ALA A 291 -8.46 -2.90 1.97
N ALA A 292 -8.02 -3.84 1.12
CA ALA A 292 -6.78 -3.72 0.37
C ALA A 292 -6.81 -2.50 -0.58
N ARG A 293 -7.91 -2.27 -1.30
CA ARG A 293 -8.09 -1.07 -2.13
C ARG A 293 -7.99 0.21 -1.30
N LEU A 294 -8.67 0.26 -0.16
CA LEU A 294 -8.59 1.40 0.76
C LEU A 294 -7.14 1.65 1.22
N ALA A 295 -6.46 0.60 1.67
CA ALA A 295 -5.10 0.68 2.20
C ALA A 295 -4.05 1.05 1.13
N ILE A 296 -4.33 0.81 -0.14
CA ILE A 296 -3.45 1.15 -1.26
C ILE A 296 -3.72 2.57 -1.74
N PHE A 297 -4.98 2.91 -2.02
CA PHE A 297 -5.30 4.16 -2.72
C PHE A 297 -5.40 5.37 -1.79
N ALA A 298 -5.72 5.22 -0.50
CA ALA A 298 -5.69 6.34 0.42
C ALA A 298 -4.26 6.90 0.64
N PRO A 299 -3.23 6.08 0.93
CA PRO A 299 -1.85 6.56 0.96
C PRO A 299 -1.35 7.07 -0.39
N ALA A 300 -1.75 6.41 -1.50
CA ALA A 300 -1.37 6.85 -2.85
C ALA A 300 -1.92 8.25 -3.16
N LEU A 301 -3.18 8.51 -2.84
CA LEU A 301 -3.82 9.82 -3.02
C LEU A 301 -3.09 10.91 -2.23
N ILE A 302 -2.75 10.62 -0.97
CA ILE A 302 -1.97 11.51 -0.11
C ILE A 302 -0.58 11.74 -0.71
N THR A 303 0.13 10.69 -1.11
CA THR A 303 1.47 10.80 -1.69
C THR A 303 1.46 11.65 -2.95
N VAL A 304 0.49 11.47 -3.84
CA VAL A 304 0.32 12.32 -5.03
C VAL A 304 0.09 13.76 -4.64
N ALA A 305 -0.83 14.04 -3.72
CA ALA A 305 -1.18 15.40 -3.32
C ALA A 305 0.02 16.18 -2.73
N TRP A 306 0.87 15.51 -1.95
CA TRP A 306 2.05 16.13 -1.35
C TRP A 306 3.27 16.18 -2.28
N SER A 307 3.33 15.35 -3.30
CA SER A 307 4.46 15.33 -4.24
C SER A 307 4.59 16.62 -5.08
N GLY A 308 3.55 17.43 -5.15
CA GLY A 308 3.55 18.72 -5.86
C GLY A 308 4.13 19.90 -5.08
N ILE A 309 4.24 19.80 -3.73
CA ILE A 309 4.66 20.92 -2.87
C ILE A 309 6.20 21.02 -2.75
N ALA A 310 6.93 19.93 -3.02
CA ALA A 310 8.38 19.86 -2.80
C ALA A 310 9.22 20.75 -3.76
N GLN A 311 8.59 21.48 -4.65
CA GLN A 311 9.27 22.49 -5.45
C GLN A 311 9.09 23.85 -4.74
N GLU A 312 10.08 24.22 -3.91
CA GLU A 312 10.27 25.63 -3.58
C GLU A 312 10.28 26.43 -4.89
N PRO A 313 9.49 27.50 -5.01
CA PRO A 313 9.54 28.35 -6.19
C PRO A 313 11.00 28.78 -6.37
N SER A 314 11.57 28.45 -7.53
CA SER A 314 12.94 28.87 -7.85
C SER A 314 13.05 30.37 -7.53
N PRO A 315 13.97 30.79 -6.66
CA PRO A 315 14.06 32.18 -6.21
C PRO A 315 14.27 33.18 -7.36
N ASN A 316 14.51 32.67 -8.57
CA ASN A 316 14.74 33.46 -9.77
C ASN A 316 13.52 33.61 -10.69
N LEU A 317 12.40 32.91 -10.42
CA LEU A 317 11.18 33.12 -11.17
C LEU A 317 10.42 34.29 -10.53
N LYS A 318 10.57 35.48 -11.14
CA LYS A 318 9.66 36.60 -10.85
C LYS A 318 8.23 36.12 -11.06
N PRO A 319 7.32 36.37 -10.09
CA PRO A 319 5.91 36.02 -10.29
C PRO A 319 5.45 36.76 -11.56
N ASP A 320 4.96 35.97 -12.52
CA ASP A 320 4.36 36.50 -13.74
C ASP A 320 3.14 37.34 -13.30
N PRO A 321 3.15 38.67 -13.49
CA PRO A 321 2.06 39.54 -13.03
C PRO A 321 0.73 39.22 -13.71
N ASP A 322 0.77 38.50 -14.88
CA ASP A 322 -0.41 38.07 -15.62
C ASP A 322 -0.87 36.67 -15.25
N SER A 323 -0.16 35.96 -14.34
CA SER A 323 -0.64 34.69 -13.85
C SER A 323 -1.92 34.91 -13.04
N GLU A 324 -3.08 34.69 -13.68
CA GLU A 324 -4.38 34.64 -12.99
C GLU A 324 -4.32 33.63 -11.84
N SER A 325 -3.92 34.09 -10.67
CA SER A 325 -4.00 33.32 -9.44
C SER A 325 -5.48 33.21 -9.07
N ARG A 326 -6.13 32.16 -9.54
CA ARG A 326 -7.51 31.88 -9.17
C ARG A 326 -7.52 31.20 -7.81
N ARG A 327 -8.34 31.70 -6.91
CA ARG A 327 -8.66 30.99 -5.66
C ARG A 327 -9.26 29.64 -6.02
N GLY A 328 -8.61 28.56 -5.64
CA GLY A 328 -9.07 27.18 -5.91
C GLY A 328 -8.86 26.30 -4.69
N VAL A 329 -9.57 25.18 -4.65
CA VAL A 329 -9.40 24.18 -3.59
C VAL A 329 -8.07 23.45 -3.79
N SER A 330 -7.22 23.41 -2.76
CA SER A 330 -5.91 22.79 -2.86
C SER A 330 -6.02 21.27 -3.13
N PRO A 331 -5.12 20.69 -3.95
CA PRO A 331 -5.09 19.23 -4.18
C PRO A 331 -4.98 18.43 -2.88
N GLN A 332 -4.30 18.97 -1.88
CA GLN A 332 -4.15 18.37 -0.55
C GLN A 332 -5.49 18.29 0.19
N LEU A 333 -6.27 19.35 0.16
CA LEU A 333 -7.58 19.38 0.79
C LEU A 333 -8.54 18.38 0.12
N ILE A 334 -8.51 18.30 -1.22
CA ILE A 334 -9.29 17.30 -1.97
C ILE A 334 -8.88 15.89 -1.56
N ALA A 335 -7.57 15.60 -1.53
CA ALA A 335 -7.06 14.29 -1.15
C ALA A 335 -7.43 13.91 0.28
N LEU A 336 -7.31 14.84 1.23
CA LEU A 336 -7.69 14.61 2.62
C LEU A 336 -9.20 14.41 2.79
N LEU A 337 -10.02 15.21 2.10
CA LEU A 337 -11.47 15.06 2.14
C LEU A 337 -11.90 13.68 1.61
N VAL A 338 -11.39 13.30 0.44
CA VAL A 338 -11.70 11.99 -0.16
C VAL A 338 -11.23 10.84 0.74
N THR A 339 -10.01 10.95 1.29
CA THR A 339 -9.50 9.96 2.24
C THR A 339 -10.35 9.90 3.50
N TYR A 340 -10.77 11.04 4.03
CA TYR A 340 -11.68 11.12 5.17
C TYR A 340 -12.98 10.36 4.91
N LEU A 341 -13.64 10.64 3.79
CA LEU A 341 -14.90 9.98 3.41
C LEU A 341 -14.71 8.46 3.19
N ALA A 342 -13.58 8.06 2.60
CA ALA A 342 -13.27 6.65 2.37
C ALA A 342 -12.98 5.91 3.69
N VAL A 343 -12.17 6.48 4.60
CA VAL A 343 -11.82 5.88 5.90
C VAL A 343 -13.01 5.88 6.85
N ALA A 344 -13.87 6.91 6.81
CA ALA A 344 -15.13 6.93 7.55
C ALA A 344 -16.09 5.82 7.12
N GLY A 345 -15.84 5.17 5.99
CA GLY A 345 -16.70 4.09 5.48
C GLY A 345 -18.05 4.59 4.96
N LEU A 346 -18.08 5.78 4.36
CA LEU A 346 -19.33 6.30 3.80
C LEU A 346 -19.77 5.47 2.58
N PRO A 347 -21.10 5.34 2.35
CA PRO A 347 -21.63 4.72 1.15
C PRO A 347 -21.00 5.32 -0.12
N LEU A 348 -20.84 4.54 -1.17
CA LEU A 348 -20.13 4.87 -2.40
C LEU A 348 -18.60 4.91 -2.28
N MET A 349 -18.05 4.82 -1.08
CA MET A 349 -16.60 4.68 -0.87
C MET A 349 -16.23 3.23 -0.59
N VAL A 350 -15.02 2.85 -1.00
CA VAL A 350 -14.51 1.49 -0.81
C VAL A 350 -14.43 1.11 0.67
N GLY A 351 -14.26 2.08 1.56
CA GLY A 351 -14.24 1.88 3.01
C GLY A 351 -15.54 1.30 3.57
N PHE A 352 -16.68 1.63 2.97
CA PHE A 352 -17.95 0.98 3.34
C PHE A 352 -17.88 -0.54 3.11
N GLY A 353 -17.43 -0.97 1.93
CA GLY A 353 -17.28 -2.39 1.62
C GLY A 353 -16.22 -3.10 2.47
N ALA A 354 -15.27 -2.36 3.04
CA ALA A 354 -14.26 -2.88 3.94
C ALA A 354 -14.77 -3.03 5.38
N LEU A 355 -15.41 -1.99 5.92
CA LEU A 355 -15.74 -1.89 7.35
C LEU A 355 -17.12 -2.45 7.69
N ALA A 356 -18.12 -2.25 6.84
CA ALA A 356 -19.48 -2.68 7.14
C ALA A 356 -19.59 -4.20 7.40
N PRO A 357 -18.99 -5.11 6.61
CA PRO A 357 -19.02 -6.54 6.92
C PRO A 357 -18.28 -6.91 8.21
N VAL A 358 -17.23 -6.17 8.57
CA VAL A 358 -16.50 -6.35 9.84
C VAL A 358 -17.41 -5.97 11.01
N TYR A 359 -18.07 -4.81 10.93
CA TYR A 359 -18.97 -4.35 11.99
C TYR A 359 -20.18 -5.27 12.14
N GLU A 360 -20.73 -5.78 11.04
CA GLU A 360 -21.78 -6.80 11.06
C GLU A 360 -21.33 -8.05 11.83
N SER A 361 -20.11 -8.53 11.57
CA SER A 361 -19.57 -9.70 12.27
C SER A 361 -19.36 -9.46 13.77
N TRP A 362 -19.17 -8.19 14.18
CA TRP A 362 -18.96 -7.77 15.57
C TRP A 362 -20.21 -7.25 16.29
N SER A 363 -21.34 -7.20 15.60
CA SER A 363 -22.61 -6.69 16.20
C SER A 363 -23.16 -7.57 17.32
N GLY A 364 -22.66 -8.82 17.50
CA GLY A 364 -22.95 -9.67 18.64
C GLY A 364 -22.20 -9.27 19.92
N ALA A 365 -22.69 -9.72 21.08
CA ALA A 365 -22.17 -9.35 22.41
C ALA A 365 -20.66 -9.57 22.57
N ALA A 366 -20.11 -10.66 21.99
CA ALA A 366 -18.69 -10.97 22.07
C ALA A 366 -17.81 -10.01 21.23
N GLY A 367 -18.35 -9.44 20.16
CA GLY A 367 -17.64 -8.52 19.26
C GLY A 367 -17.74 -7.04 19.65
N LEU A 368 -18.67 -6.69 20.53
CA LEU A 368 -18.99 -5.29 20.85
C LEU A 368 -17.79 -4.49 21.35
N VAL A 369 -16.90 -5.09 22.15
CA VAL A 369 -15.67 -4.43 22.62
C VAL A 369 -14.76 -4.08 21.46
N LEU A 370 -14.57 -5.00 20.51
CA LEU A 370 -13.74 -4.78 19.31
C LEU A 370 -14.34 -3.67 18.44
N LEU A 371 -15.65 -3.67 18.29
CA LEU A 371 -16.39 -2.64 17.55
C LEU A 371 -16.17 -1.27 18.19
N VAL A 372 -16.36 -1.14 19.50
CA VAL A 372 -16.16 0.13 20.23
C VAL A 372 -14.70 0.61 20.10
N VAL A 373 -13.72 -0.27 20.32
CA VAL A 373 -12.30 0.10 20.20
C VAL A 373 -11.98 0.57 18.77
N THR A 374 -12.49 -0.11 17.75
CA THR A 374 -12.27 0.28 16.36
C THR A 374 -12.91 1.63 16.04
N VAL A 375 -14.15 1.86 16.49
CA VAL A 375 -14.87 3.14 16.34
C VAL A 375 -14.08 4.28 16.98
N VAL A 376 -13.52 4.08 18.18
CA VAL A 376 -12.68 5.09 18.85
C VAL A 376 -11.41 5.34 18.06
N LEU A 377 -10.69 4.31 17.65
CA LEU A 377 -9.44 4.46 16.89
C LEU A 377 -9.69 5.17 15.54
N LEU A 378 -10.74 4.81 14.82
CA LEU A 378 -11.10 5.49 13.58
C LEU A 378 -11.53 6.94 13.82
N SER A 379 -12.23 7.24 14.92
CA SER A 379 -12.57 8.62 15.26
C SER A 379 -11.31 9.48 15.47
N LEU A 380 -10.30 8.95 16.16
CA LEU A 380 -9.02 9.62 16.34
C LEU A 380 -8.26 9.78 15.01
N TRP A 381 -8.29 8.78 14.14
CA TRP A 381 -7.73 8.87 12.79
C TRP A 381 -8.38 9.98 11.98
N LEU A 382 -9.70 10.05 11.98
CA LEU A 382 -10.46 11.05 11.25
C LEU A 382 -10.24 12.45 11.84
N ALA A 383 -10.05 12.57 13.16
CA ALA A 383 -9.65 13.82 13.81
C ALA A 383 -8.27 14.29 13.32
N ALA A 384 -7.29 13.38 13.20
CA ALA A 384 -5.96 13.71 12.67
C ALA A 384 -6.03 14.19 11.22
N ILE A 385 -6.80 13.50 10.34
CA ILE A 385 -7.00 13.93 8.96
C ILE A 385 -7.65 15.32 8.91
N TYR A 386 -8.67 15.57 9.72
CA TYR A 386 -9.36 16.85 9.78
C TYR A 386 -8.41 17.99 10.20
N GLN A 387 -7.58 17.80 11.22
CA GLN A 387 -6.61 18.79 11.67
C GLN A 387 -5.57 19.11 10.60
N ILE A 388 -5.03 18.09 9.94
CA ILE A 388 -4.09 18.29 8.84
C ILE A 388 -4.77 19.03 7.68
N GLY A 389 -6.02 18.69 7.35
CA GLY A 389 -6.81 19.41 6.35
C GLY A 389 -7.02 20.88 6.69
N ARG A 390 -7.29 21.18 7.96
CA ARG A 390 -7.46 22.54 8.45
C ARG A 390 -6.17 23.38 8.34
N THR A 391 -5.00 22.77 8.55
CA THR A 391 -3.71 23.46 8.36
C THR A 391 -3.38 23.59 6.88
N ALA A 392 -3.65 22.57 6.06
CA ALA A 392 -3.43 22.63 4.62
C ALA A 392 -4.32 23.67 3.91
N ALA A 393 -5.55 23.89 4.39
CA ALA A 393 -6.48 24.86 3.84
C ALA A 393 -6.03 26.33 3.96
N ARG A 394 -4.99 26.62 4.72
CA ARG A 394 -4.45 27.98 4.91
C ARG A 394 -3.43 28.42 3.86
N ILE A 395 -3.07 27.54 2.94
CA ILE A 395 -2.00 27.79 1.95
C ILE A 395 -2.64 27.84 0.57
N GLU A 396 -2.90 29.10 0.01
CA GLU A 396 -3.73 29.10 -1.19
C GLU A 396 -3.61 30.13 -2.24
N THR A 397 -2.70 29.95 -3.13
CA THR A 397 -2.86 30.38 -4.53
C THR A 397 -2.49 29.21 -5.43
N ILE A 398 -3.50 28.62 -6.09
CA ILE A 398 -3.26 27.51 -7.01
C ILE A 398 -2.89 28.10 -8.36
N ASP A 399 -1.63 27.91 -8.74
CA ASP A 399 -1.13 28.21 -10.07
C ASP A 399 -1.60 27.17 -11.12
N ARG A 400 -1.23 27.37 -12.38
CA ARG A 400 -1.54 26.43 -13.48
C ARG A 400 -0.97 25.03 -13.21
N ALA A 401 0.21 24.95 -12.59
CA ALA A 401 0.87 23.69 -12.25
C ALA A 401 0.09 22.88 -11.22
N GLY A 402 -0.43 23.53 -10.18
CA GLY A 402 -1.28 22.91 -9.16
C GLY A 402 -2.60 22.37 -9.74
N ARG A 403 -3.21 23.07 -10.72
CA ARG A 403 -4.41 22.58 -11.42
C ARG A 403 -4.12 21.32 -12.26
N LEU A 404 -3.01 21.29 -12.96
CA LEU A 404 -2.59 20.10 -13.69
C LEU A 404 -2.27 18.95 -12.73
N HIS A 405 -1.66 19.26 -11.57
CA HIS A 405 -1.34 18.27 -10.56
C HIS A 405 -2.59 17.60 -9.97
N SER A 406 -3.71 18.32 -9.85
CA SER A 406 -4.98 17.74 -9.40
C SER A 406 -5.51 16.63 -10.33
N LEU A 407 -5.14 16.61 -11.60
CA LEU A 407 -5.49 15.51 -12.52
C LEU A 407 -4.79 14.19 -12.16
N ALA A 408 -3.61 14.24 -11.53
CA ALA A 408 -2.93 13.03 -11.05
C ALA A 408 -3.65 12.35 -9.88
N LEU A 409 -4.55 13.07 -9.20
CA LEU A 409 -5.38 12.51 -8.13
C LEU A 409 -6.51 11.60 -8.68
N LEU A 410 -6.84 11.70 -9.98
CA LEU A 410 -7.99 11.00 -10.55
C LEU A 410 -7.87 9.47 -10.47
N PRO A 411 -6.76 8.80 -10.85
CA PRO A 411 -6.67 7.34 -10.76
C PRO A 411 -6.80 6.81 -9.33
N PRO A 412 -6.09 7.33 -8.30
CA PRO A 412 -6.26 6.84 -6.93
C PRO A 412 -7.64 7.20 -6.36
N PHE A 413 -8.26 8.32 -6.78
CA PHE A 413 -9.63 8.66 -6.43
C PHE A 413 -10.62 7.61 -6.97
N ILE A 414 -10.52 7.22 -8.24
CA ILE A 414 -11.31 6.12 -8.83
C ILE A 414 -11.11 4.83 -8.03
N GLY A 415 -9.88 4.56 -7.57
CA GLY A 415 -9.57 3.43 -6.71
C GLY A 415 -10.34 3.42 -5.38
N LEU A 416 -10.69 4.59 -4.84
CA LEU A 416 -11.44 4.74 -3.59
C LEU A 416 -12.96 4.73 -3.75
N ILE A 417 -13.48 4.90 -4.96
CA ILE A 417 -14.92 4.83 -5.23
C ILE A 417 -15.36 3.36 -5.32
N SER A 418 -16.49 3.06 -4.71
CA SER A 418 -17.17 1.78 -4.83
C SER A 418 -18.65 2.01 -5.14
N LEU A 419 -19.09 1.57 -6.29
CA LEU A 419 -20.51 1.65 -6.69
C LEU A 419 -21.34 0.48 -6.15
N ASN A 420 -20.86 -0.22 -5.14
CA ASN A 420 -21.58 -1.35 -4.56
C ASN A 420 -22.71 -0.89 -3.64
N LEU A 421 -23.85 -0.54 -4.22
CA LEU A 421 -25.06 -0.15 -3.51
C LEU A 421 -25.79 -1.34 -2.85
N ALA A 422 -25.47 -2.57 -3.24
CA ALA A 422 -26.07 -3.77 -2.66
C ALA A 422 -25.76 -3.97 -1.18
N GLY A 423 -24.70 -3.33 -0.67
CA GLY A 423 -24.30 -3.39 0.74
C GLY A 423 -25.09 -2.44 1.66
N LEU A 424 -26.05 -1.66 1.17
CA LEU A 424 -26.81 -0.70 2.00
C LEU A 424 -27.81 -1.37 2.97
N GLY A 425 -28.09 -2.66 2.81
CA GLY A 425 -28.97 -3.44 3.69
C GLY A 425 -28.34 -3.87 5.03
N VAL A 426 -27.34 -3.15 5.53
CA VAL A 426 -26.67 -3.45 6.82
C VAL A 426 -27.54 -3.04 8.02
N GLY A 427 -27.30 -3.69 9.16
CA GLY A 427 -28.05 -3.46 10.40
C GLY A 427 -27.83 -2.07 11.01
N PRO A 428 -28.71 -1.62 11.90
CA PRO A 428 -28.65 -0.28 12.50
C PRO A 428 -27.38 -0.04 13.32
N ILE A 429 -26.83 -1.06 13.98
CA ILE A 429 -25.58 -0.98 14.74
C ILE A 429 -24.42 -0.64 13.81
N THR A 430 -24.37 -1.23 12.63
CA THR A 430 -23.34 -0.96 11.61
C THR A 430 -23.43 0.47 11.11
N TRP A 431 -24.65 1.00 10.89
CA TRP A 431 -24.82 2.42 10.53
C TRP A 431 -24.33 3.37 11.62
N VAL A 432 -24.61 3.06 12.89
CA VAL A 432 -24.09 3.84 14.02
C VAL A 432 -22.57 3.76 14.07
N ALA A 433 -21.98 2.56 13.89
CA ALA A 433 -20.54 2.36 13.89
C ALA A 433 -19.79 3.08 12.74
N ILE A 434 -20.48 3.36 11.63
CA ILE A 434 -19.97 4.16 10.52
C ILE A 434 -20.16 5.67 10.78
N ALA A 435 -21.33 6.06 11.25
CA ALA A 435 -21.66 7.48 11.45
C ALA A 435 -20.89 8.11 12.62
N VAL A 436 -20.71 7.36 13.71
CA VAL A 436 -20.05 7.88 14.93
C VAL A 436 -18.60 8.33 14.64
N PRO A 437 -17.71 7.54 14.00
CA PRO A 437 -16.36 8.00 13.68
C PRO A 437 -16.37 9.24 12.79
N ALA A 438 -17.28 9.30 11.80
CA ALA A 438 -17.35 10.44 10.89
C ALA A 438 -17.69 11.75 11.62
N VAL A 439 -18.67 11.73 12.52
CA VAL A 439 -19.05 12.91 13.29
C VAL A 439 -18.05 13.21 14.41
N ALA A 440 -17.66 12.19 15.17
CA ALA A 440 -16.70 12.34 16.27
C ALA A 440 -15.33 12.81 15.77
N GLY A 441 -14.90 12.35 14.58
CA GLY A 441 -13.64 12.80 13.96
C GLY A 441 -13.62 14.31 13.70
N VAL A 442 -14.69 14.86 13.15
CA VAL A 442 -14.82 16.33 12.96
C VAL A 442 -14.86 17.04 14.31
N ALA A 443 -15.68 16.57 15.25
CA ALA A 443 -15.82 17.20 16.58
C ALA A 443 -14.48 17.19 17.35
N LEU A 444 -13.85 16.02 17.46
CA LEU A 444 -12.55 15.89 18.14
C LEU A 444 -11.48 16.73 17.44
N GLY A 445 -11.38 16.69 16.11
CA GLY A 445 -10.43 17.49 15.35
C GLY A 445 -10.65 19.00 15.44
N HIS A 446 -11.89 19.44 15.70
CA HIS A 446 -12.21 20.85 15.91
C HIS A 446 -11.82 21.33 17.32
N PHE A 447 -12.08 20.51 18.34
CA PHE A 447 -11.86 20.88 19.75
C PHE A 447 -10.46 20.56 20.28
N MET A 448 -9.72 19.64 19.64
CA MET A 448 -8.32 19.38 20.04
C MET A 448 -7.40 20.52 19.59
N PRO A 449 -6.77 21.26 20.53
CA PRO A 449 -6.09 22.51 20.19
C PRO A 449 -4.83 22.33 19.34
N ASP A 450 -4.04 21.25 19.54
CA ASP A 450 -2.84 20.97 18.74
C ASP A 450 -2.48 19.47 18.78
N MET A 451 -2.02 18.96 17.63
CA MET A 451 -1.57 17.56 17.52
C MET A 451 -0.39 17.23 18.47
N GLY A 452 0.46 18.20 18.79
CA GLY A 452 1.61 18.02 19.70
C GLY A 452 1.25 17.66 21.14
N GLY A 453 0.10 18.15 21.64
CA GLY A 453 -0.36 17.84 23.01
C GLY A 453 -0.81 16.39 23.19
N PHE A 454 -1.46 15.80 22.18
CA PHE A 454 -1.93 14.41 22.26
C PHE A 454 -0.79 13.40 22.09
N GLY A 455 0.23 13.72 21.28
CA GLY A 455 1.47 12.93 21.23
C GLY A 455 2.17 12.88 22.59
N GLY A 456 2.12 13.97 23.35
CA GLY A 456 2.57 14.02 24.76
C GLY A 456 1.75 13.11 25.66
N LEU A 457 0.42 13.18 25.60
CA LEU A 457 -0.48 12.33 26.37
C LEU A 457 -0.35 10.83 26.02
N LEU A 458 -0.15 10.50 24.74
CA LEU A 458 0.12 9.12 24.34
C LEU A 458 1.50 8.64 24.83
N ARG A 459 2.50 9.52 24.88
CA ARG A 459 3.81 9.19 25.48
C ARG A 459 3.71 9.01 26.99
N GLU A 460 2.92 9.82 27.67
CA GLU A 460 2.65 9.67 29.11
C GLU A 460 1.79 8.44 29.42
N ALA A 461 0.76 8.17 28.61
CA ALA A 461 -0.03 6.94 28.72
C ALA A 461 0.77 5.69 28.34
N ALA A 462 1.76 5.81 27.45
CA ALA A 462 2.73 4.77 27.13
C ALA A 462 3.89 4.70 28.15
N ALA A 463 3.98 5.59 29.12
CA ALA A 463 4.80 5.43 30.31
C ALA A 463 4.20 4.33 31.18
N LEU A 464 4.40 3.09 30.74
CA LEU A 464 3.93 1.87 31.38
C LEU A 464 4.45 1.78 32.82
N PRO A 465 3.66 1.25 33.75
CA PRO A 465 4.12 0.97 35.12
C PRO A 465 5.46 0.22 35.14
N GLN A 466 6.33 0.52 36.09
CA GLN A 466 7.70 -0.01 36.16
C GLN A 466 7.88 -1.51 35.83
N PRO A 467 6.99 -2.46 36.25
CA PRO A 467 7.15 -3.87 35.90
C PRO A 467 6.94 -4.13 34.38
N LEU A 468 6.08 -3.37 33.72
CA LEU A 468 5.87 -3.46 32.27
C LEU A 468 7.01 -2.77 31.49
N SER A 469 7.60 -1.70 32.03
CA SER A 469 8.77 -1.05 31.41
C SER A 469 10.00 -1.97 31.44
N ASN A 470 10.18 -2.78 32.49
CA ASN A 470 11.24 -3.78 32.57
C ASN A 470 11.00 -4.96 31.59
N ALA A 471 9.75 -5.39 31.40
CA ALA A 471 9.41 -6.40 30.40
C ALA A 471 9.62 -5.88 28.99
N THR A 472 9.22 -4.64 28.70
CA THR A 472 9.45 -4.00 27.39
C THR A 472 10.93 -3.70 27.14
N ALA A 473 11.72 -3.39 28.20
CA ALA A 473 13.17 -3.25 28.09
C ALA A 473 13.84 -4.60 27.77
N ARG A 474 13.39 -5.71 28.38
CA ARG A 474 13.85 -7.07 28.06
C ARG A 474 13.47 -7.49 26.65
N ILE A 475 12.22 -7.25 26.24
CA ILE A 475 11.76 -7.52 24.87
C ILE A 475 12.55 -6.66 23.88
N ARG A 476 12.81 -5.39 24.19
CA ARG A 476 13.65 -4.50 23.38
C ARG A 476 15.11 -4.94 23.35
N GLY A 477 15.64 -5.49 24.45
CA GLY A 477 16.96 -6.12 24.51
C GLY A 477 17.03 -7.38 23.65
N MET A 478 16.06 -8.27 23.77
CA MET A 478 15.95 -9.47 22.91
C MET A 478 15.73 -9.11 21.45
N SER A 479 14.85 -8.14 21.13
CA SER A 479 14.65 -7.70 19.74
C SER A 479 15.91 -7.05 19.15
N ARG A 480 16.71 -6.34 19.95
CA ARG A 480 18.03 -5.83 19.52
C ARG A 480 19.05 -6.94 19.30
N LEU A 481 19.07 -7.98 20.15
CA LEU A 481 19.92 -9.15 19.97
C LEU A 481 19.54 -9.94 18.72
N VAL A 482 18.25 -10.19 18.52
CA VAL A 482 17.74 -10.86 17.30
C VAL A 482 17.96 -9.99 16.07
N ALA A 483 17.68 -8.68 16.16
CA ALA A 483 17.95 -7.75 15.07
C ALA A 483 19.45 -7.60 14.80
N GLY A 484 20.30 -7.65 15.81
CA GLY A 484 21.76 -7.67 15.69
C GLY A 484 22.25 -8.95 15.00
N ALA A 485 21.82 -10.11 15.49
CA ALA A 485 22.16 -11.39 14.87
C ALA A 485 21.61 -11.53 13.43
N LEU A 486 20.41 -11.00 13.16
CA LEU A 486 19.89 -10.90 11.81
C LEU A 486 20.70 -9.91 10.96
N ALA A 487 21.07 -8.77 11.51
CA ALA A 487 21.91 -7.78 10.83
C ALA A 487 23.30 -8.34 10.53
N ASP A 488 23.90 -9.11 11.45
CA ASP A 488 25.20 -9.76 11.24
C ASP A 488 25.09 -10.90 10.22
N ALA A 489 24.04 -11.72 10.29
CA ALA A 489 23.77 -12.74 9.27
C ALA A 489 23.48 -12.11 7.89
N LEU A 490 22.85 -10.97 7.85
CA LEU A 490 22.54 -10.21 6.65
C LEU A 490 23.76 -9.43 6.15
N ALA A 491 24.66 -8.97 7.02
CA ALA A 491 25.93 -8.34 6.65
C ALA A 491 26.85 -9.30 5.87
N ILE A 492 26.77 -10.62 6.15
CA ILE A 492 27.44 -11.66 5.36
C ILE A 492 26.87 -11.73 3.93
N LEU A 493 25.59 -11.35 3.75
CA LEU A 493 24.93 -11.26 2.44
C LEU A 493 25.12 -9.89 1.77
N GLU A 494 25.60 -8.88 2.49
CA GLU A 494 25.81 -7.49 2.01
C GLU A 494 27.09 -7.27 1.18
N GLY A 495 28.00 -8.24 1.10
CA GLY A 495 29.16 -8.15 0.21
C GLY A 495 28.75 -8.10 -1.27
N ASP A 496 29.66 -7.76 -2.14
CA ASP A 496 29.48 -7.73 -3.62
C ASP A 496 28.89 -9.03 -4.19
N ASN A 497 28.93 -10.10 -3.42
CA ASN A 497 28.33 -11.40 -3.72
C ASN A 497 26.89 -11.58 -3.21
N GLY A 498 26.32 -10.62 -2.48
CA GLY A 498 24.98 -10.75 -1.88
C GLY A 498 23.89 -10.99 -2.91
N LEU A 499 24.01 -10.35 -4.09
CA LEU A 499 23.09 -10.55 -5.21
C LEU A 499 23.17 -12.00 -5.74
N ILE A 500 24.36 -12.57 -5.83
CA ILE A 500 24.60 -13.95 -6.30
C ILE A 500 23.98 -14.94 -5.30
N TRP A 501 24.12 -14.68 -3.99
CA TRP A 501 23.51 -15.51 -2.95
C TRP A 501 21.99 -15.43 -2.96
N ILE A 502 21.41 -14.24 -3.17
CA ILE A 502 19.95 -14.06 -3.27
C ILE A 502 19.43 -14.81 -4.50
N ILE A 503 20.07 -14.65 -5.65
CA ILE A 503 19.71 -15.38 -6.88
C ILE A 503 19.90 -16.90 -6.68
N GLY A 504 21.01 -17.33 -6.08
CA GLY A 504 21.29 -18.73 -5.79
C GLY A 504 20.25 -19.35 -4.84
N LEU A 505 19.89 -18.64 -3.77
CA LEU A 505 18.85 -19.07 -2.83
C LEU A 505 17.48 -19.14 -3.50
N MET A 506 17.16 -18.21 -4.37
CA MET A 506 15.93 -18.21 -5.15
C MET A 506 15.86 -19.36 -6.13
N LEU A 507 16.95 -19.61 -6.86
CA LEU A 507 17.05 -20.76 -7.77
C LEU A 507 16.95 -22.08 -7.00
N LEU A 508 17.55 -22.17 -5.81
CA LEU A 508 17.44 -23.33 -4.94
C LEU A 508 16.00 -23.54 -4.45
N ILE A 509 15.31 -22.47 -4.03
CA ILE A 509 13.90 -22.55 -3.63
C ILE A 509 13.03 -22.98 -4.82
N ILE A 510 13.25 -22.40 -5.99
CA ILE A 510 12.52 -22.78 -7.22
C ILE A 510 12.81 -24.24 -7.61
N TRP A 511 14.03 -24.71 -7.37
CA TRP A 511 14.42 -26.09 -7.70
C TRP A 511 13.84 -27.13 -6.72
N ILE A 512 13.76 -26.78 -5.42
CA ILE A 512 13.23 -27.67 -4.36
C ILE A 512 11.69 -27.71 -4.37
N THR A 513 11.02 -26.62 -4.85
CA THR A 513 9.54 -26.57 -4.97
C THR A 513 9.04 -27.03 -6.32
#